data_f877e3f16f1bf568991827c22e244d84
#
_entry.id   f877e3f16f1bf568991827c22e244d84
#
_cell.length_a   1.000
_cell.length_b   1.000
_cell.length_c   1.000
_cell.angle_alpha   90.00
_cell.angle_beta   90.00
_cell.angle_gamma   90.00
#
_symmetry.space_group_name_H-M   'P 1'
#
loop_
_entity.id
_entity.type
_entity.pdbx_description
1 polymer ?
#
loop_
_entity_poly.entity_id
_entity_poly.type
_entity_poly.pdbx_seq_one_letter_code
_entity_poly.pdbx_strand_id
1 'polypeptide(L)'
;MEVRDVSFSYNGTDAILKNVSFTIQKNKINTIVGPNGSGKSTLLEILARLLSPNSGEVLLEGKSIFEWKAKEFAQNVAIVHQNNILPSELTVKELLYFGRLPYKNWRMTRTKADDLAVEKALKQTELSEKAEKFVDSLSGGERQRVFIATALAQDTPILLLDEPTTFLDMYFQLEILELVKRLNQEEKLTIVMILHDLNQALTYSNQLVVMKNGEVVAKGNPETLLTTELIAETYGVVAEVLCDAKTGKYIVPQKRKEF
;
A
#
# COMPACT_ATOMS: atom_id res chain seq x y z
N MET A 1 2.80 -6.16 -12.26
CA MET A 1 4.10 -5.54 -11.94
C MET A 1 5.03 -6.64 -11.45
N GLU A 2 6.29 -6.62 -11.86
CA GLU A 2 7.27 -7.66 -11.53
C GLU A 2 8.57 -7.01 -11.01
N VAL A 3 9.11 -7.53 -9.92
CA VAL A 3 10.36 -7.08 -9.30
C VAL A 3 11.42 -8.14 -9.58
N ARG A 4 12.57 -7.76 -10.17
CA ARG A 4 13.64 -8.66 -10.58
C ARG A 4 14.98 -8.21 -10.00
N ASP A 5 15.52 -8.98 -9.09
CA ASP A 5 16.85 -8.86 -8.49
C ASP A 5 17.19 -7.45 -8.00
N VAL A 6 16.17 -6.76 -7.44
CA VAL A 6 16.28 -5.39 -6.97
C VAL A 6 17.16 -5.33 -5.74
N SER A 7 18.23 -4.53 -5.82
CA SER A 7 19.07 -4.18 -4.67
C SER A 7 19.15 -2.66 -4.54
N PHE A 8 19.19 -2.19 -3.28
CA PHE A 8 19.21 -0.76 -2.98
C PHE A 8 19.98 -0.42 -1.72
N SER A 9 20.70 0.69 -1.75
CA SER A 9 21.39 1.31 -0.64
C SER A 9 21.32 2.83 -0.76
N TYR A 10 21.10 3.55 0.35
CA TYR A 10 21.08 5.02 0.34
C TYR A 10 22.48 5.63 0.21
N ASN A 11 23.49 4.98 0.76
CA ASN A 11 24.86 5.49 0.85
C ASN A 11 25.89 4.67 0.06
N GLY A 12 25.44 3.64 -0.65
CA GLY A 12 26.30 2.73 -1.43
C GLY A 12 27.04 1.66 -0.59
N THR A 13 26.94 1.69 0.75
CA THR A 13 27.64 0.74 1.63
C THR A 13 26.67 -0.25 2.28
N ASP A 14 25.59 0.26 2.88
CA ASP A 14 24.65 -0.56 3.64
C ASP A 14 23.45 -0.94 2.76
N ALA A 15 23.43 -2.21 2.34
CA ALA A 15 22.34 -2.70 1.48
C ALA A 15 21.02 -2.81 2.28
N ILE A 16 20.04 -1.98 1.92
CA ILE A 16 18.68 -1.99 2.47
C ILE A 16 17.84 -3.06 1.80
N LEU A 17 17.99 -3.24 0.49
CA LEU A 17 17.37 -4.33 -0.27
C LEU A 17 18.46 -5.14 -0.95
N LYS A 18 18.29 -6.47 -0.97
CA LYS A 18 19.27 -7.44 -1.46
C LYS A 18 18.59 -8.47 -2.35
N ASN A 19 18.78 -8.33 -3.67
CA ASN A 19 18.30 -9.26 -4.69
C ASN A 19 16.81 -9.63 -4.53
N VAL A 20 15.98 -8.62 -4.27
CA VAL A 20 14.53 -8.80 -4.08
C VAL A 20 13.86 -9.16 -5.39
N SER A 21 13.17 -10.31 -5.43
CA SER A 21 12.46 -10.80 -6.63
C SER A 21 11.10 -11.40 -6.29
N PHE A 22 10.02 -10.79 -6.83
CA PHE A 22 8.66 -11.30 -6.73
C PHE A 22 7.74 -10.66 -7.76
N THR A 23 6.54 -11.22 -7.90
CA THR A 23 5.51 -10.70 -8.81
C THR A 23 4.30 -10.24 -8.00
N ILE A 24 3.81 -9.04 -8.28
CA ILE A 24 2.56 -8.49 -7.77
C ILE A 24 1.42 -9.08 -8.59
N GLN A 25 0.50 -9.79 -7.94
CA GLN A 25 -0.66 -10.38 -8.58
C GLN A 25 -1.67 -9.30 -8.98
N LYS A 26 -2.00 -9.26 -10.27
CA LYS A 26 -2.98 -8.31 -10.82
C LYS A 26 -4.38 -8.55 -10.23
N ASN A 27 -5.10 -7.47 -9.95
CA ASN A 27 -6.47 -7.47 -9.39
C ASN A 27 -6.56 -8.19 -8.04
N LYS A 28 -5.49 -8.18 -7.27
CA LYS A 28 -5.39 -8.79 -5.94
C LYS A 28 -4.83 -7.81 -4.92
N ILE A 29 -5.07 -8.11 -3.66
CA ILE A 29 -4.43 -7.43 -2.53
C ILE A 29 -3.14 -8.18 -2.22
N ASN A 30 -2.01 -7.53 -2.51
CA ASN A 30 -0.67 -8.02 -2.24
C ASN A 30 -0.14 -7.27 -1.01
N THR A 31 0.20 -7.98 0.04
CA THR A 31 0.66 -7.33 1.28
C THR A 31 2.11 -7.67 1.57
N ILE A 32 2.89 -6.64 1.85
CA ILE A 32 4.29 -6.77 2.28
C ILE A 32 4.30 -6.71 3.80
N VAL A 33 4.86 -7.74 4.43
CA VAL A 33 5.01 -7.83 5.88
C VAL A 33 6.46 -8.13 6.25
N GLY A 34 6.84 -7.86 7.49
CA GLY A 34 8.19 -8.11 8.00
C GLY A 34 8.51 -7.18 9.18
N PRO A 35 9.58 -7.45 9.95
CA PRO A 35 9.99 -6.62 11.06
C PRO A 35 10.39 -5.21 10.61
N ASN A 36 10.47 -4.27 11.59
CA ASN A 36 10.97 -2.93 11.32
C ASN A 36 12.41 -2.99 10.80
N GLY A 37 12.72 -2.13 9.83
CA GLY A 37 14.03 -2.10 9.18
C GLY A 37 14.26 -3.21 8.15
N SER A 38 13.23 -4.02 7.78
CA SER A 38 13.39 -5.04 6.74
C SER A 38 13.36 -4.52 5.30
N GLY A 39 13.17 -3.21 5.09
CA GLY A 39 13.20 -2.58 3.76
C GLY A 39 11.84 -2.41 3.08
N LYS A 40 10.71 -2.65 3.77
CA LYS A 40 9.35 -2.61 3.18
C LYS A 40 9.01 -1.27 2.54
N SER A 41 9.14 -0.15 3.26
CA SER A 41 8.82 1.18 2.73
C SER A 41 9.76 1.57 1.59
N THR A 42 11.07 1.25 1.71
CA THR A 42 12.04 1.44 0.62
C THR A 42 11.64 0.68 -0.64
N LEU A 43 11.19 -0.57 -0.50
CA LEU A 43 10.68 -1.34 -1.63
C LEU A 43 9.44 -0.68 -2.24
N LEU A 44 8.50 -0.22 -1.40
CA LEU A 44 7.29 0.46 -1.87
C LEU A 44 7.61 1.77 -2.61
N GLU A 45 8.59 2.54 -2.12
CA GLU A 45 9.08 3.76 -2.77
C GLU A 45 9.73 3.46 -4.14
N ILE A 46 10.44 2.34 -4.28
CA ILE A 46 10.95 1.88 -5.59
C ILE A 46 9.79 1.49 -6.51
N LEU A 47 8.77 0.77 -6.02
CA LEU A 47 7.57 0.44 -6.80
C LEU A 47 6.81 1.69 -7.25
N ALA A 48 6.81 2.75 -6.45
CA ALA A 48 6.24 4.06 -6.77
C ALA A 48 7.14 4.93 -7.67
N ARG A 49 8.35 4.44 -8.03
CA ARG A 49 9.36 5.20 -8.79
C ARG A 49 9.86 6.47 -8.09
N LEU A 50 9.79 6.50 -6.77
CA LEU A 50 10.35 7.58 -5.95
C LEU A 50 11.84 7.37 -5.69
N LEU A 51 12.29 6.11 -5.66
CA LEU A 51 13.68 5.71 -5.59
C LEU A 51 14.06 4.84 -6.79
N SER A 52 15.30 4.97 -7.24
CA SER A 52 15.87 4.11 -8.30
C SER A 52 16.72 3.02 -7.65
N PRO A 53 16.55 1.73 -7.98
CA PRO A 53 17.39 0.67 -7.47
C PRO A 53 18.84 0.83 -7.96
N ASN A 54 19.81 0.34 -7.18
CA ASN A 54 21.21 0.30 -7.59
C ASN A 54 21.47 -0.83 -8.62
N SER A 55 20.72 -1.92 -8.53
CA SER A 55 20.71 -3.03 -9.49
C SER A 55 19.35 -3.71 -9.56
N GLY A 56 19.13 -4.49 -10.61
CA GLY A 56 17.84 -5.10 -10.89
C GLY A 56 16.87 -4.12 -11.53
N GLU A 57 15.62 -4.55 -11.68
CA GLU A 57 14.59 -3.77 -12.36
C GLU A 57 13.19 -4.04 -11.79
N VAL A 58 12.30 -3.09 -11.98
CA VAL A 58 10.86 -3.24 -11.75
C VAL A 58 10.15 -3.06 -13.09
N LEU A 59 9.35 -4.06 -13.48
CA LEU A 59 8.62 -4.06 -14.73
C LEU A 59 7.12 -3.83 -14.49
N LEU A 60 6.54 -2.96 -15.27
CA LEU A 60 5.10 -2.79 -15.42
C LEU A 60 4.72 -3.13 -16.86
N GLU A 61 3.88 -4.16 -17.04
CA GLU A 61 3.50 -4.67 -18.37
C GLU A 61 4.70 -5.03 -19.28
N GLY A 62 5.75 -5.60 -18.67
CA GLY A 62 6.96 -6.04 -19.38
C GLY A 62 7.95 -4.94 -19.70
N LYS A 63 7.67 -3.68 -19.34
CA LYS A 63 8.53 -2.52 -19.56
C LYS A 63 9.05 -1.98 -18.23
N SER A 64 10.33 -1.62 -18.15
CA SER A 64 10.91 -1.00 -16.95
C SER A 64 10.14 0.27 -16.56
N ILE A 65 9.77 0.41 -15.27
CA ILE A 65 9.05 1.59 -14.79
C ILE A 65 9.82 2.89 -15.02
N PHE A 66 11.14 2.84 -15.12
CA PHE A 66 11.99 3.99 -15.36
C PHE A 66 12.03 4.45 -16.83
N GLU A 67 11.58 3.60 -17.76
CA GLU A 67 11.42 3.95 -19.18
C GLU A 67 10.07 4.60 -19.51
N TRP A 68 9.12 4.57 -18.58
CA TRP A 68 7.84 5.24 -18.76
C TRP A 68 8.05 6.76 -18.65
N LYS A 69 7.28 7.56 -19.40
CA LYS A 69 7.18 8.98 -19.10
C LYS A 69 6.53 9.17 -17.73
N ALA A 70 7.00 10.15 -16.95
CA ALA A 70 6.52 10.36 -15.58
C ALA A 70 4.99 10.47 -15.50
N LYS A 71 4.39 11.19 -16.46
CA LYS A 71 2.95 11.37 -16.55
C LYS A 71 2.20 10.07 -16.85
N GLU A 72 2.71 9.26 -17.78
CA GLU A 72 2.14 7.96 -18.14
C GLU A 72 2.24 6.97 -16.96
N PHE A 73 3.37 6.94 -16.26
CA PHE A 73 3.54 6.12 -15.07
C PHE A 73 2.54 6.52 -13.96
N ALA A 74 2.39 7.83 -13.70
CA ALA A 74 1.45 8.34 -12.73
C ALA A 74 -0.04 8.11 -13.12
N GLN A 75 -0.35 7.78 -14.37
CA GLN A 75 -1.69 7.31 -14.78
C GLN A 75 -1.90 5.80 -14.55
N ASN A 76 -0.87 5.07 -14.11
CA ASN A 76 -0.92 3.64 -13.86
C ASN A 76 -0.73 3.27 -12.38
N VAL A 77 -0.03 4.11 -11.61
CA VAL A 77 0.32 3.83 -10.21
C VAL A 77 0.04 5.05 -9.36
N ALA A 78 -0.79 4.88 -8.34
CA ALA A 78 -1.02 5.85 -7.28
C ALA A 78 -0.40 5.34 -5.97
N ILE A 79 0.04 6.26 -5.11
CA ILE A 79 0.60 5.94 -3.78
C ILE A 79 -0.01 6.81 -2.71
N VAL A 80 -0.26 6.21 -1.54
CA VAL A 80 -0.56 6.88 -0.28
C VAL A 80 0.59 6.59 0.69
N HIS A 81 1.27 7.63 1.14
CA HIS A 81 2.37 7.53 2.11
C HIS A 81 1.87 7.38 3.54
N GLN A 82 2.72 6.88 4.43
CA GLN A 82 2.44 6.80 5.86
C GLN A 82 2.25 8.19 6.47
N ASN A 83 3.15 9.13 6.15
CA ASN A 83 3.12 10.50 6.63
C ASN A 83 2.74 11.44 5.48
N ASN A 84 1.50 11.83 5.43
CA ASN A 84 1.03 12.80 4.46
C ASN A 84 0.98 14.19 5.11
N ILE A 85 1.73 15.15 4.56
CA ILE A 85 1.66 16.55 4.97
C ILE A 85 0.40 17.16 4.34
N LEU A 86 -0.49 17.64 5.19
CA LEU A 86 -1.68 18.35 4.76
C LEU A 86 -1.35 19.81 4.53
N PRO A 87 -1.66 20.37 3.36
CA PRO A 87 -1.79 21.82 3.25
C PRO A 87 -2.96 22.26 4.14
N SER A 88 -2.71 23.17 5.10
CA SER A 88 -3.78 23.85 5.83
C SER A 88 -4.69 24.58 4.83
N GLU A 89 -5.98 24.63 5.11
CA GLU A 89 -6.98 25.40 4.34
C GLU A 89 -7.51 24.78 3.04
N LEU A 90 -7.23 23.49 2.74
CA LEU A 90 -7.88 22.80 1.64
C LEU A 90 -9.13 22.05 2.10
N THR A 91 -10.19 22.14 1.30
CA THR A 91 -11.34 21.24 1.44
C THR A 91 -11.00 19.85 0.94
N VAL A 92 -11.77 18.85 1.40
CA VAL A 92 -11.62 17.45 0.91
C VAL A 92 -11.65 17.42 -0.60
N LYS A 93 -12.62 18.06 -1.22
CA LYS A 93 -12.79 18.08 -2.67
C LYS A 93 -11.62 18.73 -3.40
N GLU A 94 -11.11 19.85 -2.89
CA GLU A 94 -9.92 20.48 -3.45
C GLU A 94 -8.70 19.58 -3.39
N LEU A 95 -8.49 18.87 -2.26
CA LEU A 95 -7.38 17.93 -2.15
C LEU A 95 -7.51 16.78 -3.15
N LEU A 96 -8.70 16.24 -3.41
CA LEU A 96 -8.90 15.19 -4.39
C LEU A 96 -8.55 15.64 -5.82
N TYR A 97 -8.69 16.92 -6.17
CA TYR A 97 -8.24 17.41 -7.48
C TYR A 97 -6.73 17.33 -7.68
N PHE A 98 -5.90 17.27 -6.63
CA PHE A 98 -4.47 16.98 -6.79
C PHE A 98 -4.22 15.58 -7.36
N GLY A 99 -5.09 14.61 -7.09
CA GLY A 99 -5.05 13.30 -7.75
C GLY A 99 -5.19 13.38 -9.28
N ARG A 100 -5.77 14.48 -9.81
CA ARG A 100 -5.94 14.68 -11.25
C ARG A 100 -4.74 15.33 -11.96
N LEU A 101 -3.68 15.70 -11.23
CA LEU A 101 -2.47 16.32 -11.81
C LEU A 101 -1.86 15.52 -12.98
N PRO A 102 -1.79 14.17 -12.97
CA PRO A 102 -1.27 13.40 -14.10
C PRO A 102 -2.05 13.57 -15.41
N TYR A 103 -3.28 14.08 -15.35
CA TYR A 103 -4.14 14.30 -16.53
C TYR A 103 -4.11 15.74 -17.02
N LYS A 104 -3.53 16.68 -16.24
CA LYS A 104 -3.51 18.10 -16.58
C LYS A 104 -2.53 18.38 -17.72
N ASN A 105 -2.93 19.33 -18.54
CA ASN A 105 -2.04 19.98 -19.52
C ASN A 105 -1.35 21.21 -18.88
N TRP A 106 -0.57 21.94 -19.65
CA TRP A 106 0.14 23.13 -19.19
C TRP A 106 -0.80 24.26 -18.70
N ARG A 107 -2.07 24.30 -19.15
CA ARG A 107 -3.07 25.28 -18.72
C ARG A 107 -3.74 24.94 -17.41
N MET A 108 -3.52 23.74 -16.85
CA MET A 108 -4.11 23.25 -15.60
C MET A 108 -5.64 23.34 -15.55
N THR A 109 -6.30 23.38 -16.72
CA THR A 109 -7.77 23.50 -16.77
C THR A 109 -8.46 22.25 -16.23
N ARG A 110 -9.50 22.49 -15.42
CA ARG A 110 -10.38 21.45 -14.91
C ARG A 110 -11.32 20.98 -16.03
N THR A 111 -11.54 19.68 -16.11
CA THR A 111 -12.38 19.05 -17.13
C THR A 111 -13.54 18.28 -16.48
N LYS A 112 -14.59 18.00 -17.23
CA LYS A 112 -15.70 17.14 -16.77
C LYS A 112 -15.24 15.75 -16.33
N ALA A 113 -14.18 15.20 -16.98
CA ALA A 113 -13.59 13.92 -16.58
C ALA A 113 -12.94 13.99 -15.19
N ASP A 114 -12.34 15.13 -14.83
CA ASP A 114 -11.80 15.33 -13.50
C ASP A 114 -12.91 15.40 -12.44
N ASP A 115 -14.01 16.08 -12.76
CA ASP A 115 -15.17 16.17 -11.86
C ASP A 115 -15.75 14.78 -11.59
N LEU A 116 -15.96 13.98 -12.63
CA LEU A 116 -16.46 12.61 -12.51
C LEU A 116 -15.52 11.72 -11.67
N ALA A 117 -14.20 11.83 -11.88
CA ALA A 117 -13.22 11.04 -11.13
C ALA A 117 -13.23 11.43 -9.63
N VAL A 118 -13.30 12.73 -9.32
CA VAL A 118 -13.38 13.23 -7.95
C VAL A 118 -14.70 12.81 -7.29
N GLU A 119 -15.83 12.94 -7.97
CA GLU A 119 -17.14 12.50 -7.46
C GLU A 119 -17.17 10.99 -7.20
N LYS A 120 -16.61 10.19 -8.14
CA LYS A 120 -16.46 8.73 -7.96
C LYS A 120 -15.64 8.42 -6.70
N ALA A 121 -14.48 9.05 -6.54
CA ALA A 121 -13.61 8.84 -5.39
C ALA A 121 -14.28 9.23 -4.06
N LEU A 122 -15.00 10.38 -4.01
CA LEU A 122 -15.77 10.79 -2.84
C LEU A 122 -16.83 9.75 -2.47
N LYS A 123 -17.54 9.22 -3.46
CA LYS A 123 -18.57 8.20 -3.24
C LYS A 123 -17.97 6.88 -2.75
N GLN A 124 -16.90 6.41 -3.37
CA GLN A 124 -16.23 5.16 -3.01
C GLN A 124 -15.69 5.18 -1.58
N THR A 125 -15.27 6.36 -1.09
CA THR A 125 -14.71 6.54 0.24
C THR A 125 -15.71 7.08 1.26
N GLU A 126 -16.99 7.24 0.89
CA GLU A 126 -18.07 7.76 1.77
C GLU A 126 -17.78 9.17 2.31
N LEU A 127 -17.11 9.99 1.49
CA LEU A 127 -16.75 11.37 1.83
C LEU A 127 -17.62 12.44 1.16
N SER A 128 -18.70 12.05 0.44
CA SER A 128 -19.52 12.96 -0.34
C SER A 128 -20.11 14.10 0.52
N GLU A 129 -20.59 13.81 1.73
CA GLU A 129 -21.15 14.81 2.64
C GLU A 129 -20.09 15.71 3.30
N LYS A 130 -18.82 15.32 3.20
CA LYS A 130 -17.67 16.03 3.75
C LYS A 130 -16.82 16.75 2.70
N ALA A 131 -17.27 16.73 1.44
CA ALA A 131 -16.52 17.27 0.31
C ALA A 131 -16.06 18.72 0.49
N GLU A 132 -16.91 19.56 1.10
CA GLU A 132 -16.64 20.98 1.33
C GLU A 132 -16.05 21.26 2.74
N LYS A 133 -15.79 20.24 3.57
CA LYS A 133 -15.12 20.42 4.87
C LYS A 133 -13.61 20.58 4.66
N PHE A 134 -12.99 21.39 5.50
CA PHE A 134 -11.53 21.49 5.57
C PHE A 134 -10.92 20.21 6.11
N VAL A 135 -9.83 19.74 5.49
CA VAL A 135 -9.22 18.45 5.83
C VAL A 135 -8.62 18.45 7.25
N ASP A 136 -8.13 19.58 7.73
CA ASP A 136 -7.60 19.74 9.09
C ASP A 136 -8.66 19.62 10.18
N SER A 137 -9.95 19.83 9.87
CA SER A 137 -11.07 19.66 10.79
C SER A 137 -11.52 18.20 10.98
N LEU A 138 -10.97 17.27 10.19
CA LEU A 138 -11.36 15.86 10.20
C LEU A 138 -10.58 15.07 11.27
N SER A 139 -11.17 13.95 11.73
CA SER A 139 -10.49 12.95 12.57
C SER A 139 -9.33 12.27 11.82
N GLY A 140 -8.42 11.61 12.54
CA GLY A 140 -7.28 10.88 11.92
C GLY A 140 -7.72 9.84 10.91
N GLY A 141 -8.73 9.03 11.21
CA GLY A 141 -9.27 8.02 10.30
C GLY A 141 -9.95 8.63 9.07
N GLU A 142 -10.67 9.74 9.24
CA GLU A 142 -11.26 10.48 8.11
C GLU A 142 -10.18 11.08 7.21
N ARG A 143 -9.10 11.64 7.78
CA ARG A 143 -7.96 12.14 7.00
C ARG A 143 -7.31 11.03 6.19
N GLN A 144 -7.10 9.86 6.79
CA GLN A 144 -6.55 8.70 6.07
C GLN A 144 -7.45 8.32 4.88
N ARG A 145 -8.77 8.35 5.08
CA ARG A 145 -9.74 8.12 4.02
C ARG A 145 -9.65 9.16 2.89
N VAL A 146 -9.40 10.43 3.23
CA VAL A 146 -9.21 11.52 2.24
C VAL A 146 -7.95 11.28 1.40
N PHE A 147 -6.84 10.80 1.98
CA PHE A 147 -5.65 10.47 1.19
C PHE A 147 -5.88 9.30 0.25
N ILE A 148 -6.60 8.27 0.70
CA ILE A 148 -7.00 7.16 -0.18
C ILE A 148 -7.91 7.68 -1.29
N ALA A 149 -8.88 8.56 -0.98
CA ALA A 149 -9.76 9.17 -1.97
C ALA A 149 -8.98 10.01 -3.00
N THR A 150 -7.95 10.75 -2.56
CA THR A 150 -7.07 11.51 -3.45
C THR A 150 -6.31 10.60 -4.42
N ALA A 151 -5.80 9.47 -3.93
CA ALA A 151 -5.17 8.46 -4.77
C ALA A 151 -6.17 7.78 -5.72
N LEU A 152 -7.40 7.52 -5.28
CA LEU A 152 -8.47 6.98 -6.13
C LEU A 152 -8.92 7.97 -7.21
N ALA A 153 -8.95 9.27 -6.91
CA ALA A 153 -9.24 10.30 -7.90
C ALA A 153 -8.20 10.33 -9.04
N GLN A 154 -7.01 9.80 -8.83
CA GLN A 154 -6.01 9.58 -9.88
C GLN A 154 -6.46 8.53 -10.91
N ASP A 155 -7.42 7.65 -10.58
CA ASP A 155 -8.05 6.66 -11.47
C ASP A 155 -7.02 5.72 -12.12
N THR A 156 -6.21 5.07 -11.29
CA THR A 156 -5.11 4.18 -11.70
C THR A 156 -5.44 2.71 -11.44
N PRO A 157 -4.92 1.76 -12.23
CA PRO A 157 -5.12 0.32 -12.00
C PRO A 157 -4.35 -0.24 -10.80
N ILE A 158 -3.36 0.50 -10.27
CA ILE A 158 -2.51 0.05 -9.15
C ILE A 158 -2.52 1.13 -8.06
N LEU A 159 -2.81 0.70 -6.82
CA LEU A 159 -2.76 1.52 -5.62
C LEU A 159 -1.71 0.96 -4.64
N LEU A 160 -0.76 1.78 -4.27
CA LEU A 160 0.26 1.48 -3.26
C LEU A 160 -0.12 2.19 -1.95
N LEU A 161 -0.09 1.45 -0.82
CA LEU A 161 -0.46 1.97 0.50
C LEU A 161 0.68 1.67 1.49
N ASP A 162 1.33 2.71 1.98
CA ASP A 162 2.37 2.59 3.01
C ASP A 162 1.74 2.68 4.40
N GLU A 163 1.59 1.53 5.06
CA GLU A 163 1.07 1.42 6.42
C GLU A 163 -0.26 2.16 6.66
N PRO A 164 -1.32 1.87 5.88
CA PRO A 164 -2.53 2.68 5.89
C PRO A 164 -3.32 2.63 7.20
N THR A 165 -3.00 1.71 8.10
CA THR A 165 -3.68 1.51 9.40
C THR A 165 -2.89 2.02 10.60
N THR A 166 -1.67 2.51 10.41
CA THR A 166 -0.79 2.97 11.50
C THR A 166 -1.35 4.24 12.14
N PHE A 167 -1.22 4.37 13.48
CA PHE A 167 -1.75 5.46 14.30
C PHE A 167 -3.28 5.60 14.35
N LEU A 168 -4.03 4.63 13.83
CA LEU A 168 -5.49 4.58 13.91
C LEU A 168 -5.93 3.65 15.05
N ASP A 169 -7.05 3.94 15.68
CA ASP A 169 -7.71 3.00 16.57
C ASP A 169 -8.33 1.82 15.80
N MET A 170 -8.71 0.77 16.52
CA MET A 170 -9.20 -0.48 15.93
C MET A 170 -10.40 -0.25 14.98
N TYR A 171 -11.31 0.65 15.31
CA TYR A 171 -12.47 0.94 14.48
C TYR A 171 -12.05 1.48 13.11
N PHE A 172 -11.21 2.51 13.09
CA PHE A 172 -10.75 3.12 11.83
C PHE A 172 -9.80 2.21 11.06
N GLN A 173 -8.99 1.37 11.73
CA GLN A 173 -8.20 0.35 11.05
C GLN A 173 -9.09 -0.60 10.23
N LEU A 174 -10.16 -1.11 10.85
CA LEU A 174 -11.11 -2.00 10.17
C LEU A 174 -11.83 -1.29 9.03
N GLU A 175 -12.28 -0.05 9.22
CA GLU A 175 -12.91 0.74 8.15
C GLU A 175 -11.99 0.89 6.92
N ILE A 176 -10.69 1.17 7.12
CA ILE A 176 -9.73 1.30 6.02
C ILE A 176 -9.51 -0.05 5.33
N LEU A 177 -9.37 -1.14 6.08
CA LEU A 177 -9.14 -2.47 5.50
C LEU A 177 -10.38 -2.97 4.72
N GLU A 178 -11.58 -2.73 5.24
CA GLU A 178 -12.83 -3.04 4.52
C GLU A 178 -12.98 -2.18 3.26
N LEU A 179 -12.62 -0.90 3.31
CA LEU A 179 -12.58 -0.04 2.12
C LEU A 179 -11.62 -0.62 1.07
N VAL A 180 -10.39 -0.98 1.46
CA VAL A 180 -9.38 -1.58 0.58
C VAL A 180 -9.90 -2.87 -0.05
N LYS A 181 -10.54 -3.74 0.74
CA LYS A 181 -11.15 -4.98 0.26
C LYS A 181 -12.28 -4.72 -0.75
N ARG A 182 -13.19 -3.78 -0.45
CA ARG A 182 -14.28 -3.39 -1.34
C ARG A 182 -13.74 -2.84 -2.67
N LEU A 183 -12.76 -1.94 -2.64
CA LEU A 183 -12.13 -1.40 -3.84
C LEU A 183 -11.49 -2.49 -4.72
N ASN A 184 -10.82 -3.47 -4.12
CA ASN A 184 -10.28 -4.58 -4.87
C ASN A 184 -11.37 -5.46 -5.50
N GLN A 185 -12.45 -5.74 -4.76
CA GLN A 185 -13.53 -6.63 -5.23
C GLN A 185 -14.38 -6.00 -6.33
N GLU A 186 -14.79 -4.73 -6.14
CA GLU A 186 -15.70 -4.04 -7.04
C GLU A 186 -14.98 -3.44 -8.26
N GLU A 187 -13.84 -2.78 -8.06
CA GLU A 187 -13.12 -2.06 -9.12
C GLU A 187 -11.99 -2.89 -9.74
N LYS A 188 -11.73 -4.12 -9.24
CA LYS A 188 -10.61 -4.97 -9.67
C LYS A 188 -9.24 -4.27 -9.54
N LEU A 189 -9.14 -3.35 -8.57
CA LEU A 189 -7.93 -2.60 -8.33
C LEU A 189 -6.81 -3.52 -7.83
N THR A 190 -5.63 -3.42 -8.40
CA THR A 190 -4.45 -4.09 -7.86
C THR A 190 -3.93 -3.27 -6.68
N ILE A 191 -3.86 -3.87 -5.50
CA ILE A 191 -3.42 -3.16 -4.29
C ILE A 191 -2.13 -3.79 -3.80
N VAL A 192 -1.15 -2.94 -3.48
CA VAL A 192 0.06 -3.33 -2.75
C VAL A 192 0.08 -2.52 -1.46
N MET A 193 0.05 -3.18 -0.32
CA MET A 193 0.06 -2.49 0.96
C MET A 193 1.10 -3.07 1.92
N ILE A 194 1.61 -2.21 2.80
CA ILE A 194 2.43 -2.64 3.93
C ILE A 194 1.55 -2.73 5.17
N LEU A 195 1.60 -3.85 5.87
CA LEU A 195 0.93 -4.01 7.16
C LEU A 195 1.92 -4.51 8.22
N HIS A 196 1.69 -4.10 9.48
CA HIS A 196 2.45 -4.59 10.64
C HIS A 196 1.74 -5.74 11.34
N ASP A 197 0.41 -5.75 11.35
CA ASP A 197 -0.39 -6.77 12.00
C ASP A 197 -0.58 -7.98 11.07
N LEU A 198 -0.08 -9.14 11.52
CA LEU A 198 -0.15 -10.39 10.75
C LEU A 198 -1.59 -10.93 10.66
N ASN A 199 -2.46 -10.65 11.64
CA ASN A 199 -3.86 -11.06 11.58
C ASN A 199 -4.63 -10.22 10.55
N GLN A 200 -4.36 -8.90 10.48
CA GLN A 200 -4.88 -8.07 9.41
C GLN A 200 -4.38 -8.55 8.03
N ALA A 201 -3.08 -8.84 7.92
CA ALA A 201 -2.50 -9.36 6.68
C ALA A 201 -3.11 -10.71 6.28
N LEU A 202 -3.37 -11.61 7.24
CA LEU A 202 -4.03 -12.90 7.02
C LEU A 202 -5.45 -12.73 6.48
N THR A 203 -6.22 -11.81 7.06
CA THR A 203 -7.64 -11.61 6.76
C THR A 203 -7.88 -10.86 5.44
N TYR A 204 -7.04 -9.88 5.13
CA TYR A 204 -7.31 -8.93 4.04
C TYR A 204 -6.43 -9.13 2.81
N SER A 205 -5.48 -10.07 2.81
CA SER A 205 -4.56 -10.24 1.67
C SER A 205 -4.90 -11.46 0.82
N ASN A 206 -4.61 -11.37 -0.47
CA ASN A 206 -4.62 -12.52 -1.37
C ASN A 206 -3.21 -13.13 -1.51
N GLN A 207 -2.17 -12.30 -1.38
CA GLN A 207 -0.77 -12.70 -1.44
C GLN A 207 0.01 -11.96 -0.36
N LEU A 208 0.91 -12.67 0.32
CA LEU A 208 1.92 -12.09 1.19
C LEU A 208 3.30 -12.14 0.55
N VAL A 209 4.09 -11.11 0.83
CA VAL A 209 5.53 -11.05 0.61
C VAL A 209 6.16 -10.77 1.98
N VAL A 210 6.89 -11.74 2.51
CA VAL A 210 7.51 -11.64 3.84
C VAL A 210 8.95 -11.20 3.67
N MET A 211 9.31 -10.07 4.26
CA MET A 211 10.65 -9.49 4.18
C MET A 211 11.39 -9.60 5.50
N LYS A 212 12.70 -9.87 5.43
CA LYS A 212 13.62 -9.84 6.57
C LYS A 212 15.01 -9.41 6.10
N ASN A 213 15.64 -8.47 6.80
CA ASN A 213 17.02 -8.01 6.53
C ASN A 213 17.29 -7.61 5.06
N GLY A 214 16.29 -7.02 4.40
CA GLY A 214 16.38 -6.57 3.00
C GLY A 214 16.09 -7.65 1.95
N GLU A 215 15.69 -8.84 2.34
CA GLU A 215 15.41 -9.97 1.45
C GLU A 215 13.96 -10.42 1.55
N VAL A 216 13.44 -11.03 0.48
CA VAL A 216 12.17 -11.76 0.50
C VAL A 216 12.43 -13.19 0.97
N VAL A 217 12.00 -13.50 2.19
CA VAL A 217 12.21 -14.83 2.80
C VAL A 217 11.08 -15.81 2.49
N ALA A 218 9.87 -15.31 2.20
CA ALA A 218 8.74 -16.14 1.81
C ALA A 218 7.72 -15.33 1.01
N LYS A 219 6.97 -15.98 0.11
CA LYS A 219 5.86 -15.37 -0.63
C LYS A 219 4.80 -16.41 -0.96
N GLY A 220 3.52 -16.03 -0.92
CA GLY A 220 2.44 -16.95 -1.23
C GLY A 220 1.09 -16.57 -0.62
N ASN A 221 0.19 -17.53 -0.58
CA ASN A 221 -1.12 -17.37 0.04
C ASN A 221 -0.96 -17.21 1.56
N PRO A 222 -1.60 -16.21 2.20
CA PRO A 222 -1.49 -15.96 3.64
C PRO A 222 -1.78 -17.19 4.50
N GLU A 223 -2.86 -17.92 4.21
CA GLU A 223 -3.32 -19.05 5.01
C GLU A 223 -2.33 -20.21 5.05
N THR A 224 -1.61 -20.45 3.95
CA THR A 224 -0.62 -21.52 3.88
C THR A 224 0.77 -21.06 4.25
N LEU A 225 1.08 -19.77 4.06
CA LEU A 225 2.41 -19.22 4.25
C LEU A 225 2.74 -18.94 5.72
N LEU A 226 1.79 -18.36 6.47
CA LEU A 226 2.03 -17.98 7.86
C LEU A 226 1.97 -19.21 8.78
N THR A 227 3.16 -19.74 9.08
CA THR A 227 3.37 -20.85 10.04
C THR A 227 4.06 -20.33 11.30
N THR A 228 3.97 -21.10 12.38
CA THR A 228 4.68 -20.83 13.65
C THR A 228 6.20 -20.68 13.42
N GLU A 229 6.77 -21.52 12.57
CA GLU A 229 8.20 -21.52 12.25
C GLU A 229 8.60 -20.23 11.50
N LEU A 230 7.86 -19.86 10.45
CA LEU A 230 8.14 -18.65 9.67
C LEU A 230 8.02 -17.39 10.55
N ILE A 231 7.02 -17.33 11.42
CA ILE A 231 6.84 -16.22 12.37
C ILE A 231 8.02 -16.15 13.34
N ALA A 232 8.42 -17.28 13.92
CA ALA A 232 9.53 -17.34 14.86
C ALA A 232 10.87 -16.96 14.20
N GLU A 233 11.11 -17.41 12.97
CA GLU A 233 12.32 -17.09 12.21
C GLU A 233 12.35 -15.63 11.76
N THR A 234 11.20 -15.09 11.32
CA THR A 234 11.14 -13.74 10.76
C THR A 234 11.11 -12.68 11.85
N TYR A 235 10.24 -12.85 12.84
CA TYR A 235 9.95 -11.83 13.86
C TYR A 235 10.64 -12.08 15.20
N GLY A 236 11.25 -13.26 15.41
CA GLY A 236 11.84 -13.62 16.70
C GLY A 236 10.79 -13.79 17.81
N VAL A 237 9.58 -14.21 17.46
CA VAL A 237 8.44 -14.37 18.37
C VAL A 237 7.93 -15.80 18.28
N VAL A 238 7.74 -16.44 19.44
CA VAL A 238 6.99 -17.69 19.54
C VAL A 238 5.50 -17.32 19.48
N ALA A 239 4.80 -17.87 18.50
CA ALA A 239 3.38 -17.64 18.32
C ALA A 239 2.67 -18.97 18.02
N GLU A 240 1.42 -19.08 18.40
CA GLU A 240 0.53 -20.15 17.94
C GLU A 240 -0.29 -19.67 16.75
N VAL A 241 -0.42 -20.54 15.77
CA VAL A 241 -1.30 -20.33 14.63
C VAL A 241 -2.51 -21.24 14.83
N LEU A 242 -3.63 -20.64 15.20
CA LEU A 242 -4.87 -21.32 15.52
C LEU A 242 -5.87 -21.20 14.38
N CYS A 243 -6.85 -22.10 14.33
CA CYS A 243 -7.93 -22.06 13.35
C CYS A 243 -9.27 -22.19 14.08
N ASP A 244 -10.12 -21.21 13.92
CA ASP A 244 -11.50 -21.21 14.42
C ASP A 244 -12.49 -21.37 13.27
N ALA A 245 -13.58 -22.08 13.49
CA ALA A 245 -14.58 -22.35 12.46
C ALA A 245 -15.30 -21.11 11.92
N LYS A 246 -15.34 -20.00 12.69
CA LYS A 246 -16.02 -18.75 12.31
C LYS A 246 -15.07 -17.70 11.77
N THR A 247 -13.91 -17.55 12.42
CA THR A 247 -12.96 -16.48 12.11
C THR A 247 -11.84 -16.93 11.19
N GLY A 248 -11.71 -18.22 10.92
CA GLY A 248 -10.61 -18.79 10.14
C GLY A 248 -9.31 -18.86 10.95
N LYS A 249 -8.19 -18.76 10.27
CA LYS A 249 -6.86 -18.81 10.87
C LYS A 249 -6.50 -17.49 11.56
N TYR A 250 -5.88 -17.56 12.73
CA TYR A 250 -5.39 -16.39 13.45
C TYR A 250 -4.14 -16.71 14.27
N ILE A 251 -3.36 -15.67 14.59
CA ILE A 251 -2.04 -15.76 15.19
C ILE A 251 -2.12 -15.19 16.61
N VAL A 252 -1.66 -15.97 17.59
CA VAL A 252 -1.57 -15.56 18.99
C VAL A 252 -0.10 -15.50 19.40
N PRO A 253 0.51 -14.32 19.52
CA PRO A 253 1.87 -14.21 20.02
C PRO A 253 1.95 -14.59 21.49
N GLN A 254 2.94 -15.38 21.89
CA GLN A 254 3.11 -15.86 23.25
C GLN A 254 4.29 -15.20 23.97
N LYS A 255 5.49 -15.30 23.40
CA LYS A 255 6.73 -14.77 24.00
C LYS A 255 7.81 -14.48 22.96
N ARG A 256 8.82 -13.74 23.35
CA ARG A 256 10.02 -13.59 22.52
C ARG A 256 10.74 -14.93 22.40
N LYS A 257 11.29 -15.23 21.22
CA LYS A 257 12.18 -16.38 21.04
C LYS A 257 13.46 -16.13 21.84
N GLU A 258 13.80 -17.04 22.70
CA GLU A 258 15.11 -17.05 23.38
C GLU A 258 16.14 -17.54 22.36
N PHE A 259 17.25 -16.80 22.24
CA PHE A 259 18.37 -17.13 21.33
C PHE A 259 19.42 -17.94 22.07
#